data_84b6a8b5cf82c797a6c8479ded0fe11d
#
_entry.id   84b6a8b5cf82c797a6c8479ded0fe11d
#
_cell.length_a   1.000
_cell.length_b   1.000
_cell.length_c   1.000
_cell.angle_alpha   90.00
_cell.angle_beta   90.00
_cell.angle_gamma   90.00
#
_symmetry.space_group_name_H-M   'P 1'
#
loop_
_entity.id
_entity.type
_entity.pdbx_description
1 polymer ?
#
loop_
_entity_poly.entity_id
_entity_poly.type
_entity_poly.pdbx_seq_one_letter_code
_entity_poly.pdbx_strand_id
1 'polypeptide(L)'
;MKRFSLFILLSTVLSILSVHAYKKESIDIKVNGQTRNMVVFTPNTIQANMPLMIVTHGMNQNPEYQYDSDKFYNLIDTEKFIVAYLRSDGNTWDIGGTKDQDFVLQTIDEMNTKYGINKNRVYWSGFSMGSMLMYHCMANVQDKIAAFAPTSGIQFSEQPWTKCQKPVNLIQCHAYGDDVFGYDQYGIRSYVENMAKMNKYTSYTKQANYNPGSWYTGDKEV
;
A
#
# COMPACT_ATOMS: atom_id res chain seq x y z
N MET A 1 42.22 -62.98 -9.63
CA MET A 1 42.37 -61.69 -8.96
C MET A 1 41.33 -60.75 -9.54
N LYS A 2 40.23 -60.47 -8.76
CA LYS A 2 39.12 -59.56 -9.16
C LYS A 2 39.44 -58.19 -8.60
N ARG A 3 39.58 -57.19 -9.49
CA ARG A 3 39.73 -55.78 -9.08
C ARG A 3 38.36 -55.19 -8.76
N PHE A 4 38.13 -54.81 -7.50
CA PHE A 4 37.01 -54.01 -7.07
C PHE A 4 37.30 -52.55 -7.34
N SER A 5 36.58 -51.92 -8.27
CA SER A 5 36.61 -50.47 -8.48
C SER A 5 35.64 -49.83 -7.49
N LEU A 6 36.15 -49.06 -6.56
CA LEU A 6 35.38 -48.24 -5.60
C LEU A 6 34.94 -46.95 -6.30
N PHE A 7 33.66 -46.88 -6.67
CA PHE A 7 33.05 -45.60 -7.11
C PHE A 7 32.73 -44.76 -5.88
N ILE A 8 33.51 -43.69 -5.65
CA ILE A 8 33.17 -42.67 -4.66
C ILE A 8 32.17 -41.76 -5.32
N LEU A 9 30.91 -41.81 -4.89
CA LEU A 9 29.84 -40.90 -5.27
C LEU A 9 30.01 -39.64 -4.44
N LEU A 10 30.62 -38.58 -5.04
CA LEU A 10 30.74 -37.26 -4.42
C LEU A 10 29.40 -36.56 -4.55
N SER A 11 28.53 -36.66 -3.54
CA SER A 11 27.29 -35.91 -3.43
C SER A 11 27.62 -34.45 -3.04
N THR A 12 27.69 -33.58 -4.04
CA THR A 12 27.71 -32.13 -3.80
C THR A 12 26.34 -31.70 -3.27
N VAL A 13 26.26 -31.46 -1.98
CA VAL A 13 25.11 -30.81 -1.37
C VAL A 13 25.14 -29.34 -1.84
N LEU A 14 24.37 -29.04 -2.86
CA LEU A 14 24.13 -27.67 -3.30
C LEU A 14 23.20 -27.03 -2.25
N SER A 15 23.77 -26.35 -1.26
CA SER A 15 23.00 -25.51 -0.36
C SER A 15 22.42 -24.35 -1.20
N ILE A 16 21.14 -24.46 -1.54
CA ILE A 16 20.36 -23.36 -2.10
C ILE A 16 20.23 -22.33 -0.99
N LEU A 17 21.17 -21.39 -0.95
CA LEU A 17 20.97 -20.14 -0.21
C LEU A 17 19.75 -19.47 -0.87
N SER A 18 18.63 -19.41 -0.17
CA SER A 18 17.50 -18.57 -0.59
C SER A 18 17.96 -17.12 -0.54
N VAL A 19 18.48 -16.62 -1.67
CA VAL A 19 18.74 -15.20 -1.82
C VAL A 19 17.39 -14.53 -1.78
N HIS A 20 17.09 -13.83 -0.69
CA HIS A 20 15.92 -12.99 -0.64
C HIS A 20 16.03 -11.97 -1.78
N ALA A 21 15.00 -11.89 -2.60
CA ALA A 21 14.95 -10.99 -3.76
C ALA A 21 14.75 -9.52 -3.36
N TYR A 22 15.01 -9.16 -2.09
CA TYR A 22 14.81 -7.81 -1.57
C TYR A 22 15.78 -7.46 -0.43
N LYS A 23 15.95 -6.15 -0.20
CA LYS A 23 16.58 -5.60 1.01
C LYS A 23 15.49 -5.00 1.90
N LYS A 24 15.66 -5.12 3.22
CA LYS A 24 14.79 -4.56 4.25
C LYS A 24 15.59 -3.59 5.11
N GLU A 25 15.08 -2.38 5.30
CA GLU A 25 15.68 -1.36 6.17
C GLU A 25 14.63 -0.76 7.10
N SER A 26 15.01 -0.43 8.33
CA SER A 26 14.23 0.45 9.22
C SER A 26 14.81 1.85 9.11
N ILE A 27 13.98 2.82 8.75
CA ILE A 27 14.40 4.20 8.47
C ILE A 27 13.66 5.15 9.42
N ASP A 28 14.45 5.98 10.11
CA ASP A 28 13.94 7.08 10.91
C ASP A 28 14.06 8.39 10.15
N ILE A 29 13.00 9.17 10.13
CA ILE A 29 12.97 10.51 9.52
C ILE A 29 12.45 11.55 10.50
N LYS A 30 12.79 12.82 10.27
CA LYS A 30 12.25 13.94 11.06
C LYS A 30 11.03 14.52 10.36
N VAL A 31 9.90 14.56 11.09
CA VAL A 31 8.65 15.15 10.65
C VAL A 31 8.22 16.15 11.71
N ASN A 32 8.20 17.43 11.39
CA ASN A 32 7.84 18.50 12.34
C ASN A 32 8.57 18.42 13.69
N GLY A 33 9.86 18.09 13.63
CA GLY A 33 10.72 17.94 14.82
C GLY A 33 10.63 16.60 15.55
N GLN A 34 9.64 15.77 15.23
CA GLN A 34 9.49 14.42 15.80
C GLN A 34 10.19 13.37 14.96
N THR A 35 10.74 12.33 15.58
CA THR A 35 11.26 11.17 14.87
C THR A 35 10.11 10.23 14.54
N ARG A 36 9.95 9.91 13.26
CA ARG A 36 8.98 8.93 12.76
C ARG A 36 9.73 7.78 12.10
N ASN A 37 9.21 6.58 12.22
CA ASN A 37 9.84 5.36 11.71
C ASN A 37 9.02 4.73 10.59
N MET A 38 9.73 4.11 9.64
CA MET A 38 9.13 3.26 8.62
C MET A 38 10.01 2.06 8.33
N VAL A 39 9.41 0.96 7.85
CA VAL A 39 10.13 -0.20 7.34
C VAL A 39 10.03 -0.20 5.83
N VAL A 40 11.18 -0.17 5.17
CA VAL A 40 11.27 -0.07 3.71
C VAL A 40 11.83 -1.36 3.13
N PHE A 41 11.18 -1.85 2.08
CA PHE A 41 11.70 -2.95 1.26
C PHE A 41 12.02 -2.45 -0.13
N THR A 42 13.19 -2.79 -0.62
CA THR A 42 13.67 -2.45 -1.96
C THR A 42 14.10 -3.70 -2.71
N PRO A 43 14.02 -3.74 -4.05
CA PRO A 43 14.69 -4.76 -4.83
C PRO A 43 16.19 -4.77 -4.54
N ASN A 44 16.86 -5.89 -4.80
CA ASN A 44 18.32 -5.96 -4.67
C ASN A 44 19.04 -4.96 -5.58
N THR A 45 18.47 -4.70 -6.75
CA THR A 45 18.96 -3.68 -7.69
C THR A 45 17.95 -2.54 -7.80
N ILE A 46 18.31 -1.39 -7.26
CA ILE A 46 17.50 -0.18 -7.34
C ILE A 46 17.78 0.49 -8.70
N GLN A 47 16.72 0.86 -9.39
CA GLN A 47 16.77 1.63 -10.64
C GLN A 47 16.21 3.04 -10.38
N ALA A 48 16.67 4.01 -11.13
CA ALA A 48 16.08 5.34 -11.07
C ALA A 48 14.62 5.34 -11.52
N ASN A 49 13.81 6.24 -10.97
CA ASN A 49 12.40 6.40 -11.31
C ASN A 49 11.52 5.18 -10.96
N MET A 50 11.88 4.39 -9.96
CA MET A 50 11.01 3.32 -9.46
C MET A 50 9.74 3.90 -8.83
N PRO A 51 8.59 3.20 -8.93
CA PRO A 51 7.41 3.53 -8.16
C PRO A 51 7.64 3.39 -6.65
N LEU A 52 6.91 4.17 -5.86
CA LEU A 52 6.80 4.00 -4.41
C LEU A 52 5.40 3.54 -4.05
N MET A 53 5.27 2.50 -3.24
CA MET A 53 4.06 2.14 -2.53
C MET A 53 4.21 2.50 -1.05
N ILE A 54 3.33 3.33 -0.53
CA ILE A 54 3.20 3.62 0.90
C ILE A 54 2.12 2.70 1.45
N VAL A 55 2.35 2.14 2.65
CA VAL A 55 1.41 1.24 3.32
C VAL A 55 1.20 1.69 4.76
N THR A 56 -0.08 1.80 5.16
CA THR A 56 -0.51 2.17 6.51
C THR A 56 -1.35 1.07 7.14
N HIS A 57 -0.95 0.63 8.33
CA HIS A 57 -1.55 -0.49 9.07
C HIS A 57 -2.85 -0.11 9.80
N GLY A 58 -3.56 -1.08 10.33
CA GLY A 58 -4.76 -0.89 11.15
C GLY A 58 -4.44 -0.39 12.58
N MET A 59 -5.50 -0.02 13.33
CA MET A 59 -5.40 0.37 14.73
C MET A 59 -4.78 -0.76 15.57
N ASN A 60 -3.94 -0.42 16.53
CA ASN A 60 -3.21 -1.37 17.40
C ASN A 60 -2.29 -2.35 16.65
N GLN A 61 -1.95 -2.07 15.41
CA GLN A 61 -1.01 -2.82 14.59
C GLN A 61 0.30 -2.03 14.40
N ASN A 62 1.19 -2.58 13.58
CA ASN A 62 2.49 -2.01 13.27
C ASN A 62 2.92 -2.43 11.84
N PRO A 63 4.02 -1.88 11.31
CA PRO A 63 4.54 -2.30 10.00
C PRO A 63 4.79 -3.80 9.89
N GLU A 64 5.28 -4.43 10.96
CA GLU A 64 5.62 -5.85 10.99
C GLU A 64 4.39 -6.73 10.75
N TYR A 65 3.31 -6.45 11.44
CA TYR A 65 2.03 -7.14 11.22
C TYR A 65 1.51 -6.92 9.79
N GLN A 66 1.61 -5.69 9.31
CA GLN A 66 1.07 -5.34 8.00
C GLN A 66 1.83 -6.02 6.86
N TYR A 67 3.18 -5.97 6.85
CA TYR A 67 3.93 -6.60 5.77
C TYR A 67 3.89 -8.15 5.84
N ASP A 68 3.71 -8.74 7.02
CA ASP A 68 3.50 -10.18 7.16
C ASP A 68 2.12 -10.61 6.64
N SER A 69 1.15 -9.70 6.63
CA SER A 69 -0.21 -9.95 6.12
C SER A 69 -0.31 -9.78 4.61
N ASP A 70 0.13 -8.66 4.05
CA ASP A 70 -0.05 -8.32 2.63
C ASP A 70 1.09 -8.84 1.73
N LYS A 71 2.29 -9.00 2.27
CA LYS A 71 3.47 -9.55 1.62
C LYS A 71 3.85 -8.87 0.29
N PHE A 72 3.58 -7.57 0.15
CA PHE A 72 3.95 -6.82 -1.06
C PHE A 72 5.45 -6.92 -1.39
N TYR A 73 6.29 -7.13 -0.37
CA TYR A 73 7.72 -7.30 -0.56
C TYR A 73 8.09 -8.51 -1.44
N ASN A 74 7.20 -9.49 -1.62
CA ASN A 74 7.43 -10.62 -2.53
C ASN A 74 7.33 -10.21 -4.02
N LEU A 75 6.71 -9.08 -4.32
CA LEU A 75 6.47 -8.60 -5.67
C LEU A 75 7.50 -7.55 -6.11
N ILE A 76 8.27 -6.96 -5.19
CA ILE A 76 9.11 -5.79 -5.49
C ILE A 76 10.20 -6.06 -6.50
N ASP A 77 10.72 -7.29 -6.57
CA ASP A 77 11.78 -7.61 -7.54
C ASP A 77 11.23 -7.92 -8.94
N THR A 78 10.03 -8.45 -9.05
CA THR A 78 9.36 -8.68 -10.33
C THR A 78 8.73 -7.42 -10.88
N GLU A 79 7.98 -6.68 -10.05
CA GLU A 79 7.23 -5.48 -10.45
C GLU A 79 8.03 -4.17 -10.35
N LYS A 80 9.26 -4.24 -9.84
CA LYS A 80 10.21 -3.13 -9.78
C LYS A 80 9.66 -1.87 -9.09
N PHE A 81 9.24 -2.00 -7.82
CA PHE A 81 8.82 -0.87 -6.98
C PHE A 81 9.48 -0.94 -5.59
N ILE A 82 9.40 0.16 -4.86
CA ILE A 82 9.81 0.26 -3.45
C ILE A 82 8.56 0.30 -2.61
N VAL A 83 8.53 -0.40 -1.46
CA VAL A 83 7.42 -0.31 -0.52
C VAL A 83 7.90 0.22 0.84
N ALA A 84 7.18 1.22 1.36
CA ALA A 84 7.41 1.83 2.67
C ALA A 84 6.20 1.58 3.58
N TYR A 85 6.39 0.78 4.61
CA TYR A 85 5.40 0.52 5.66
C TYR A 85 5.60 1.53 6.78
N LEU A 86 4.67 2.45 6.94
CA LEU A 86 4.75 3.51 7.93
C LEU A 86 4.37 3.00 9.32
N ARG A 87 5.00 3.54 10.36
CA ARG A 87 4.68 3.27 11.76
C ARG A 87 3.89 4.44 12.34
N SER A 88 2.70 4.16 12.88
CA SER A 88 1.94 5.17 13.64
C SER A 88 2.70 5.62 14.89
N ASP A 89 2.36 6.79 15.39
CA ASP A 89 2.82 7.24 16.69
C ASP A 89 1.90 6.65 17.78
N GLY A 90 2.42 5.68 18.52
CA GLY A 90 1.62 4.83 19.41
C GLY A 90 0.80 3.80 18.61
N ASN A 91 -0.48 3.68 18.94
CA ASN A 91 -1.35 2.61 18.43
C ASN A 91 -2.34 3.06 17.36
N THR A 92 -2.36 4.35 17.01
CA THR A 92 -3.40 4.95 16.16
C THR A 92 -2.80 5.96 15.17
N TRP A 93 -3.56 6.23 14.11
CA TRP A 93 -3.27 7.30 13.17
C TRP A 93 -4.05 8.57 13.50
N ASP A 94 -3.49 9.72 13.17
CA ASP A 94 -4.18 11.01 13.26
C ASP A 94 -5.17 11.18 12.08
N ILE A 95 -6.38 10.69 12.27
CA ILE A 95 -7.45 10.76 11.27
C ILE A 95 -8.29 12.05 11.34
N GLY A 96 -7.85 13.04 12.09
CA GLY A 96 -8.54 14.32 12.26
C GLY A 96 -7.64 15.53 12.12
N GLY A 97 -6.32 15.34 12.07
CA GLY A 97 -5.33 16.41 11.92
C GLY A 97 -4.38 16.20 10.74
N THR A 98 -3.19 16.81 10.79
CA THR A 98 -2.21 16.77 9.70
C THR A 98 -0.94 15.98 10.03
N LYS A 99 -0.78 15.55 11.28
CA LYS A 99 0.46 14.92 11.77
C LYS A 99 0.90 13.73 10.92
N ASP A 100 0.00 12.82 10.59
CA ASP A 100 0.31 11.65 9.81
C ASP A 100 0.24 11.93 8.29
N GLN A 101 -0.52 12.92 7.86
CA GLN A 101 -0.43 13.47 6.50
C GLN A 101 0.99 13.99 6.21
N ASP A 102 1.55 14.77 7.12
CA ASP A 102 2.90 15.32 6.99
C ASP A 102 3.94 14.19 6.94
N PHE A 103 3.73 13.12 7.71
CA PHE A 103 4.59 11.94 7.66
C PHE A 103 4.55 11.26 6.28
N VAL A 104 3.37 11.08 5.69
CA VAL A 104 3.23 10.54 4.33
C VAL A 104 3.96 11.42 3.31
N LEU A 105 3.79 12.73 3.36
CA LEU A 105 4.45 13.66 2.45
C LEU A 105 5.97 13.65 2.62
N GLN A 106 6.46 13.67 3.86
CA GLN A 106 7.90 13.60 4.14
C GLN A 106 8.50 12.24 3.73
N THR A 107 7.73 11.15 3.81
CA THR A 107 8.15 9.83 3.31
C THR A 107 8.43 9.87 1.81
N ILE A 108 7.58 10.54 1.02
CA ILE A 108 7.80 10.69 -0.43
C ILE A 108 9.11 11.41 -0.72
N ASP A 109 9.37 12.50 0.01
CA ASP A 109 10.59 13.30 -0.17
C ASP A 109 11.84 12.52 0.25
N GLU A 110 11.79 11.80 1.36
CA GLU A 110 12.90 10.97 1.82
C GLU A 110 13.20 9.83 0.84
N MET A 111 12.17 9.12 0.36
CA MET A 111 12.33 8.05 -0.62
C MET A 111 12.88 8.58 -1.95
N ASN A 112 12.48 9.79 -2.35
CA ASN A 112 13.07 10.42 -3.53
C ASN A 112 14.54 10.78 -3.32
N THR A 113 14.90 11.34 -2.19
CA THR A 113 16.27 11.71 -1.84
C THR A 113 17.17 10.48 -1.79
N LYS A 114 16.71 9.41 -1.15
CA LYS A 114 17.50 8.19 -0.91
C LYS A 114 17.59 7.30 -2.13
N TYR A 115 16.52 7.15 -2.91
CA TYR A 115 16.41 6.14 -3.95
C TYR A 115 16.08 6.69 -5.35
N GLY A 116 15.79 7.99 -5.49
CA GLY A 116 15.43 8.59 -6.78
C GLY A 116 14.13 8.03 -7.36
N ILE A 117 13.07 7.92 -6.53
CA ILE A 117 11.77 7.41 -6.96
C ILE A 117 11.11 8.32 -8.00
N ASN A 118 10.14 7.79 -8.73
CA ASN A 118 9.25 8.59 -9.56
C ASN A 118 8.11 9.18 -8.73
N LYS A 119 8.18 10.47 -8.40
CA LYS A 119 7.14 11.15 -7.62
C LYS A 119 5.75 11.20 -8.29
N ASN A 120 5.66 10.91 -9.60
CA ASN A 120 4.38 10.76 -10.30
C ASN A 120 3.81 9.34 -10.22
N ARG A 121 4.54 8.39 -9.64
CA ARG A 121 4.17 6.99 -9.46
C ARG A 121 4.25 6.60 -7.98
N VAL A 122 3.57 7.37 -7.14
CA VAL A 122 3.40 7.09 -5.72
C VAL A 122 2.00 6.55 -5.48
N TYR A 123 1.91 5.40 -4.85
CA TYR A 123 0.68 4.70 -4.54
C TYR A 123 0.53 4.57 -3.02
N TRP A 124 -0.70 4.58 -2.54
CA TRP A 124 -0.95 4.43 -1.10
C TRP A 124 -1.98 3.33 -0.85
N SER A 125 -1.57 2.28 -0.12
CA SER A 125 -2.44 1.22 0.40
C SER A 125 -2.63 1.40 1.90
N GLY A 126 -3.84 1.14 2.41
CA GLY A 126 -4.14 1.23 3.83
C GLY A 126 -5.12 0.14 4.26
N PHE A 127 -4.95 -0.34 5.49
CA PHE A 127 -5.86 -1.30 6.10
C PHE A 127 -6.58 -0.68 7.30
N SER A 128 -7.91 -0.88 7.41
CA SER A 128 -8.73 -0.44 8.55
C SER A 128 -8.49 1.05 8.87
N MET A 129 -7.95 1.40 10.04
CA MET A 129 -7.63 2.78 10.40
C MET A 129 -6.61 3.43 9.46
N GLY A 130 -5.69 2.65 8.84
CA GLY A 130 -4.81 3.15 7.78
C GLY A 130 -5.57 3.59 6.53
N SER A 131 -6.69 2.95 6.20
CA SER A 131 -7.62 3.39 5.15
C SER A 131 -8.36 4.67 5.56
N MET A 132 -8.75 4.78 6.83
CA MET A 132 -9.39 6.01 7.34
C MET A 132 -8.45 7.21 7.23
N LEU A 133 -7.18 7.04 7.61
CA LEU A 133 -6.14 8.06 7.40
C LEU A 133 -6.03 8.46 5.93
N MET A 134 -5.98 7.47 5.04
CA MET A 134 -5.91 7.69 3.60
C MET A 134 -7.07 8.55 3.11
N TYR A 135 -8.30 8.22 3.47
CA TYR A 135 -9.48 9.00 3.09
C TYR A 135 -9.48 10.39 3.71
N HIS A 136 -9.04 10.53 4.97
CA HIS A 136 -8.89 11.82 5.63
C HIS A 136 -7.93 12.75 4.89
N CYS A 137 -6.78 12.23 4.46
CA CYS A 137 -5.75 13.01 3.77
C CYS A 137 -6.02 13.22 2.28
N MET A 138 -6.88 12.41 1.66
CA MET A 138 -7.01 12.25 0.20
C MET A 138 -7.07 13.58 -0.56
N ALA A 139 -7.94 14.51 -0.14
CA ALA A 139 -8.10 15.78 -0.81
C ALA A 139 -6.81 16.66 -0.78
N ASN A 140 -6.05 16.56 0.30
CA ASN A 140 -4.83 17.36 0.49
C ASN A 140 -3.61 16.77 -0.24
N VAL A 141 -3.62 15.44 -0.47
CA VAL A 141 -2.48 14.73 -1.08
C VAL A 141 -2.75 14.23 -2.49
N GLN A 142 -3.94 14.50 -3.06
CA GLN A 142 -4.37 14.00 -4.38
C GLN A 142 -3.41 14.36 -5.53
N ASP A 143 -2.57 15.38 -5.35
CA ASP A 143 -1.55 15.79 -6.32
C ASP A 143 -0.24 15.02 -6.18
N LYS A 144 -0.06 14.29 -5.10
CA LYS A 144 1.15 13.53 -4.78
C LYS A 144 0.96 12.03 -4.90
N ILE A 145 -0.29 11.56 -4.87
CA ILE A 145 -0.63 10.13 -4.89
C ILE A 145 -1.31 9.80 -6.21
N ALA A 146 -0.73 8.89 -6.98
CA ALA A 146 -1.23 8.47 -8.28
C ALA A 146 -2.49 7.59 -8.16
N ALA A 147 -2.55 6.73 -7.14
CA ALA A 147 -3.73 5.93 -6.84
C ALA A 147 -3.77 5.51 -5.37
N PHE A 148 -4.99 5.26 -4.88
CA PHE A 148 -5.31 4.85 -3.52
C PHE A 148 -5.92 3.45 -3.51
N ALA A 149 -5.51 2.62 -2.53
CA ALA A 149 -6.02 1.27 -2.34
C ALA A 149 -6.45 1.03 -0.87
N PRO A 150 -7.57 1.60 -0.42
CA PRO A 150 -8.11 1.36 0.91
C PRO A 150 -8.68 -0.05 1.03
N THR A 151 -8.43 -0.70 2.17
CA THR A 151 -8.94 -2.02 2.51
C THR A 151 -9.64 -1.98 3.88
N SER A 152 -10.89 -2.48 3.95
CA SER A 152 -11.66 -2.63 5.20
C SER A 152 -11.70 -1.37 6.06
N GLY A 153 -11.94 -0.20 5.46
CA GLY A 153 -12.06 1.07 6.16
C GLY A 153 -12.61 2.18 5.27
N ILE A 154 -13.36 3.09 5.89
CA ILE A 154 -13.88 4.34 5.30
C ILE A 154 -13.76 5.45 6.33
N GLN A 155 -13.84 6.71 5.90
CA GLN A 155 -13.88 7.85 6.83
C GLN A 155 -15.33 8.31 7.01
N PHE A 156 -15.80 8.35 8.27
CA PHE A 156 -17.20 8.67 8.60
C PHE A 156 -17.44 10.18 8.71
N SER A 157 -16.50 10.90 9.33
CA SER A 157 -16.66 12.32 9.64
C SER A 157 -16.41 13.24 8.44
N GLU A 158 -15.66 12.76 7.49
CA GLU A 158 -15.28 13.53 6.30
C GLU A 158 -15.52 12.69 5.04
N GLN A 159 -16.21 13.29 4.09
CA GLN A 159 -16.47 12.65 2.81
C GLN A 159 -15.46 13.19 1.79
N PRO A 160 -14.41 12.43 1.43
CA PRO A 160 -13.30 12.93 0.62
C PRO A 160 -13.75 13.45 -0.74
N TRP A 161 -14.80 12.88 -1.34
CA TRP A 161 -15.35 13.33 -2.61
C TRP A 161 -15.90 14.78 -2.59
N THR A 162 -16.23 15.32 -1.41
CA THR A 162 -16.68 16.72 -1.32
C THR A 162 -15.54 17.73 -1.34
N LYS A 163 -14.33 17.29 -1.03
CA LYS A 163 -13.14 18.14 -0.90
C LYS A 163 -12.13 17.97 -2.03
N CYS A 164 -12.12 16.80 -2.71
CA CYS A 164 -11.21 16.55 -3.83
C CYS A 164 -11.52 17.49 -5.00
N GLN A 165 -10.49 18.13 -5.55
CA GLN A 165 -10.60 19.08 -6.65
C GLN A 165 -10.49 18.45 -8.04
N LYS A 166 -10.02 17.19 -8.09
CA LYS A 166 -9.83 16.41 -9.31
C LYS A 166 -10.17 14.93 -9.07
N PRO A 167 -10.40 14.17 -10.14
CA PRO A 167 -10.56 12.73 -10.04
C PRO A 167 -9.37 12.05 -9.35
N VAL A 168 -9.65 11.04 -8.55
CA VAL A 168 -8.64 10.20 -7.88
C VAL A 168 -8.83 8.76 -8.33
N ASN A 169 -7.74 8.06 -8.60
CA ASN A 169 -7.78 6.62 -8.88
C ASN A 169 -7.91 5.87 -7.57
N LEU A 170 -8.89 4.96 -7.49
CA LEU A 170 -9.23 4.25 -6.26
C LEU A 170 -9.56 2.78 -6.54
N ILE A 171 -9.01 1.88 -5.71
CA ILE A 171 -9.43 0.48 -5.62
C ILE A 171 -9.86 0.20 -4.18
N GLN A 172 -11.16 0.16 -3.91
CA GLN A 172 -11.68 -0.22 -2.59
C GLN A 172 -11.79 -1.74 -2.47
N CYS A 173 -11.08 -2.31 -1.49
CA CYS A 173 -11.23 -3.71 -1.09
C CYS A 173 -12.02 -3.78 0.21
N HIS A 174 -13.13 -4.57 0.24
CA HIS A 174 -13.96 -4.71 1.43
C HIS A 174 -14.68 -6.05 1.44
N ALA A 175 -14.65 -6.75 2.57
CA ALA A 175 -15.35 -8.00 2.72
C ALA A 175 -16.84 -7.77 3.08
N TYR A 176 -17.73 -8.59 2.52
CA TYR A 176 -19.15 -8.56 2.93
C TYR A 176 -19.35 -8.93 4.39
N GLY A 177 -18.55 -9.86 4.88
CA GLY A 177 -18.57 -10.32 6.26
C GLY A 177 -17.62 -9.57 7.19
N ASP A 178 -17.25 -8.33 6.86
CA ASP A 178 -16.47 -7.50 7.77
C ASP A 178 -17.29 -7.21 9.03
N ASP A 179 -16.80 -7.67 10.18
CA ASP A 179 -17.48 -7.60 11.47
C ASP A 179 -17.24 -6.27 12.21
N VAL A 180 -16.31 -5.46 11.73
CA VAL A 180 -16.02 -4.13 12.28
C VAL A 180 -16.66 -3.03 11.43
N PHE A 181 -16.47 -3.10 10.11
CA PHE A 181 -17.04 -2.17 9.14
C PHE A 181 -18.02 -2.92 8.22
N GLY A 182 -19.12 -3.41 8.77
CA GLY A 182 -20.12 -4.19 8.04
C GLY A 182 -20.50 -3.54 6.71
N TYR A 183 -20.36 -4.27 5.61
CA TYR A 183 -20.48 -3.77 4.24
C TYR A 183 -21.80 -3.00 4.01
N ASP A 184 -22.94 -3.59 4.40
CA ASP A 184 -24.25 -2.98 4.26
C ASP A 184 -24.52 -1.96 5.37
N GLN A 185 -24.08 -2.24 6.61
CA GLN A 185 -24.29 -1.38 7.78
C GLN A 185 -23.72 0.02 7.57
N TYR A 186 -22.53 0.11 6.97
CA TYR A 186 -21.83 1.37 6.73
C TYR A 186 -21.95 1.88 5.30
N GLY A 187 -22.77 1.22 4.47
CA GLY A 187 -23.04 1.65 3.12
C GLY A 187 -21.78 1.73 2.23
N ILE A 188 -20.88 0.75 2.33
CA ILE A 188 -19.62 0.74 1.61
C ILE A 188 -19.82 0.92 0.10
N ARG A 189 -20.84 0.26 -0.45
CA ARG A 189 -21.19 0.41 -1.87
C ARG A 189 -21.51 1.87 -2.23
N SER A 190 -22.39 2.51 -1.46
CA SER A 190 -22.78 3.90 -1.70
C SER A 190 -21.60 4.86 -1.53
N TYR A 191 -20.68 4.55 -0.62
CA TYR A 191 -19.44 5.30 -0.43
C TYR A 191 -18.60 5.29 -1.71
N VAL A 192 -18.36 4.11 -2.28
CA VAL A 192 -17.59 3.95 -3.53
C VAL A 192 -18.34 4.55 -4.72
N GLU A 193 -19.66 4.40 -4.79
CA GLU A 193 -20.48 5.02 -5.85
C GLU A 193 -20.40 6.55 -5.84
N ASN A 194 -20.34 7.17 -4.67
CA ASN A 194 -20.15 8.62 -4.55
C ASN A 194 -18.75 9.05 -5.01
N MET A 195 -17.72 8.27 -4.69
CA MET A 195 -16.36 8.49 -5.25
C MET A 195 -16.35 8.37 -6.78
N ALA A 196 -17.04 7.37 -7.33
CA ALA A 196 -17.16 7.20 -8.79
C ALA A 196 -17.88 8.39 -9.45
N LYS A 197 -18.95 8.91 -8.84
CA LYS A 197 -19.65 10.11 -9.32
C LYS A 197 -18.75 11.35 -9.30
N MET A 198 -17.95 11.53 -8.25
CA MET A 198 -16.96 12.60 -8.18
C MET A 198 -15.96 12.50 -9.33
N ASN A 199 -15.53 11.29 -9.67
CA ASN A 199 -14.66 11.00 -10.80
C ASN A 199 -15.36 11.09 -12.17
N LYS A 200 -16.66 11.42 -12.21
CA LYS A 200 -17.51 11.47 -13.41
C LYS A 200 -17.64 10.12 -14.14
N TYR A 201 -17.51 9.01 -13.42
CA TYR A 201 -17.78 7.69 -13.97
C TYR A 201 -19.28 7.47 -14.13
N THR A 202 -19.69 7.07 -15.32
CA THR A 202 -21.11 6.91 -15.69
C THR A 202 -21.52 5.46 -15.83
N SER A 203 -20.58 4.53 -15.84
CA SER A 203 -20.82 3.11 -16.01
C SER A 203 -19.96 2.27 -15.10
N TYR A 204 -20.39 1.03 -14.87
CA TYR A 204 -19.60 0.04 -14.15
C TYR A 204 -19.74 -1.33 -14.82
N THR A 205 -18.72 -2.15 -14.68
CA THR A 205 -18.75 -3.56 -15.11
C THR A 205 -18.76 -4.45 -13.87
N LYS A 206 -19.76 -5.34 -13.77
CA LYS A 206 -19.79 -6.38 -12.76
C LYS A 206 -19.06 -7.61 -13.27
N GLN A 207 -18.00 -8.02 -12.61
CA GLN A 207 -17.34 -9.30 -12.92
C GLN A 207 -18.15 -10.46 -12.34
N ALA A 208 -18.59 -11.37 -13.23
CA ALA A 208 -19.48 -12.48 -12.87
C ALA A 208 -18.83 -13.54 -11.95
N ASN A 209 -17.51 -13.65 -11.95
CA ASN A 209 -16.76 -14.70 -11.25
C ASN A 209 -15.98 -14.22 -10.01
N TYR A 210 -16.09 -12.95 -9.66
CA TYR A 210 -15.57 -12.41 -8.41
C TYR A 210 -16.75 -12.03 -7.53
N ASN A 211 -16.80 -12.58 -6.36
CA ASN A 211 -17.83 -12.25 -5.37
C ASN A 211 -17.57 -10.85 -4.82
N PRO A 212 -18.51 -10.00 -4.96
CA PRO A 212 -18.93 -9.16 -6.04
C PRO A 212 -18.18 -7.84 -6.09
N GLY A 213 -17.06 -7.79 -6.77
CA GLY A 213 -16.43 -6.52 -7.14
C GLY A 213 -17.24 -5.84 -8.24
N SER A 214 -17.64 -4.59 -8.03
CA SER A 214 -18.07 -3.72 -9.11
C SER A 214 -16.90 -2.82 -9.48
N TRP A 215 -16.53 -2.79 -10.75
CA TRP A 215 -15.51 -1.90 -11.27
C TRP A 215 -16.18 -0.73 -11.96
N TYR A 216 -15.83 0.47 -11.57
CA TYR A 216 -16.26 1.69 -12.26
C TYR A 216 -15.17 2.08 -13.23
N THR A 217 -15.53 2.13 -14.51
CA THR A 217 -14.63 2.59 -15.58
C THR A 217 -15.10 3.93 -16.09
N GLY A 218 -14.20 4.88 -16.22
CA GLY A 218 -14.44 6.17 -16.86
C GLY A 218 -13.64 6.27 -18.15
N ASP A 219 -13.82 7.38 -18.87
CA ASP A 219 -13.16 7.66 -20.15
C ASP A 219 -11.64 7.95 -20.04
N LYS A 220 -11.03 7.70 -18.89
CA LYS A 220 -9.59 7.85 -18.71
C LYS A 220 -8.95 6.47 -18.63
N GLU A 221 -8.11 6.17 -19.59
CA GLU A 221 -7.13 5.10 -19.49
C GLU A 221 -6.26 5.32 -18.25
N VAL A 222 -6.09 4.26 -17.47
CA VAL A 222 -5.22 4.21 -16.30
C VAL A 222 -3.76 4.07 -16.74
#